data_08413809afeaa2a88be5fca269611f9f
#
_entry.id   08413809afeaa2a88be5fca269611f9f
#
_cell.length_a   1.000
_cell.length_b   1.000
_cell.length_c   1.000
_cell.angle_alpha   90.00
_cell.angle_beta   90.00
_cell.angle_gamma   90.00
#
_symmetry.space_group_name_H-M   'P 1'
#
loop_
_entity.id
_entity.type
_entity.pdbx_description
1 polymer ?
#
loop_
_entity_poly.entity_id
_entity_poly.type
_entity_poly.pdbx_seq_one_letter_code
_entity_poly.pdbx_strand_id
1 'polypeptide(L)'
;MSLKGNSNEERIWNFLISKGLNPFGVAGLMGNLDRESGLSPINLQNTYEKILGFTDDTYTTSVDNGDYQNFVHDKAGYGIAQWTYWSRKQNLQKYAQEKGASIGDLEMQLEFLIQELSSSYKSVLNVLKTATSVSQASNAVLLNFEKPANQGSSVQKERAECGQKFYDKYASGKGGTSIMGKTITTGWLSAVINGIKIKSDLRCNLDNYSSRSSRDASYVTMHYTGNNKDTARANANYFGGAGRNASAHLFVDD
;
A
#
# COMPACT_ATOMS: atom_id res chain seq x y z
N MET A 1 -6.13 20.74 -10.07
CA MET A 1 -6.39 20.76 -8.60
C MET A 1 -5.04 20.62 -7.93
N SER A 2 -4.71 21.46 -6.96
CA SER A 2 -3.43 21.33 -6.24
C SER A 2 -3.42 20.06 -5.39
N LEU A 3 -2.34 19.29 -5.44
CA LEU A 3 -2.13 18.10 -4.61
C LEU A 3 -2.20 18.45 -3.12
N LYS A 4 -2.95 17.67 -2.35
CA LYS A 4 -3.12 17.87 -0.90
C LYS A 4 -2.11 17.02 -0.13
N GLY A 5 -1.30 17.65 0.71
CA GLY A 5 -0.32 16.99 1.58
C GLY A 5 0.99 17.74 1.71
N ASN A 6 1.77 17.40 2.74
CA ASN A 6 3.02 18.08 3.08
C ASN A 6 4.26 17.34 2.53
N SER A 7 4.11 16.14 2.03
CA SER A 7 5.15 15.32 1.41
C SER A 7 4.64 14.67 0.13
N ASN A 8 5.54 14.20 -0.74
CA ASN A 8 5.15 13.41 -1.92
C ASN A 8 4.32 12.20 -1.54
N GLU A 9 4.71 11.49 -0.50
CA GLU A 9 3.99 10.34 0.04
C GLU A 9 2.52 10.67 0.36
N GLU A 10 2.29 11.75 1.14
CA GLU A 10 0.93 12.18 1.51
C GLU A 10 0.13 12.67 0.30
N ARG A 11 0.77 13.40 -0.61
CA ARG A 11 0.17 13.90 -1.85
C ARG A 11 -0.28 12.75 -2.74
N ILE A 12 0.58 11.75 -2.94
CA ILE A 12 0.28 10.54 -3.73
C ILE A 12 -0.90 9.79 -3.12
N TRP A 13 -0.87 9.54 -1.80
CA TRP A 13 -1.95 8.86 -1.10
C TRP A 13 -3.29 9.57 -1.31
N ASN A 14 -3.34 10.86 -1.01
CA ASN A 14 -4.57 11.65 -1.11
C ASN A 14 -5.10 11.74 -2.56
N PHE A 15 -4.20 11.88 -3.53
CA PHE A 15 -4.55 11.89 -4.95
C PHE A 15 -5.17 10.57 -5.38
N LEU A 16 -4.54 9.43 -5.08
CA LEU A 16 -5.03 8.11 -5.48
C LEU A 16 -6.38 7.75 -4.83
N ILE A 17 -6.57 8.09 -3.55
CA ILE A 17 -7.88 8.00 -2.89
C ILE A 17 -8.94 8.83 -3.63
N SER A 18 -8.59 10.06 -4.02
CA SER A 18 -9.53 10.94 -4.76
C SER A 18 -9.94 10.40 -6.13
N LYS A 19 -9.11 9.53 -6.73
CA LYS A 19 -9.41 8.84 -8.00
C LYS A 19 -10.21 7.54 -7.82
N GLY A 20 -10.66 7.26 -6.60
CA GLY A 20 -11.54 6.13 -6.29
C GLY A 20 -10.83 4.78 -6.13
N LEU A 21 -9.52 4.78 -5.89
CA LEU A 21 -8.83 3.58 -5.44
C LEU A 21 -9.18 3.33 -3.96
N ASN A 22 -9.31 2.07 -3.57
CA ASN A 22 -9.51 1.78 -2.16
C ASN A 22 -8.18 1.81 -1.37
N PRO A 23 -8.21 1.91 -0.04
CA PRO A 23 -6.98 2.01 0.77
C PRO A 23 -5.98 0.87 0.55
N PHE A 24 -6.42 -0.37 0.35
CA PHE A 24 -5.54 -1.50 0.01
C PHE A 24 -4.90 -1.33 -1.36
N GLY A 25 -5.69 -0.83 -2.33
CA GLY A 25 -5.23 -0.54 -3.67
C GLY A 25 -4.17 0.55 -3.70
N VAL A 26 -4.42 1.67 -3.00
CA VAL A 26 -3.47 2.78 -2.88
C VAL A 26 -2.18 2.30 -2.23
N ALA A 27 -2.28 1.59 -1.10
CA ALA A 27 -1.12 1.08 -0.39
C ALA A 27 -0.28 0.11 -1.24
N GLY A 28 -0.93 -0.85 -1.92
CA GLY A 28 -0.25 -1.80 -2.80
C GLY A 28 0.44 -1.14 -3.99
N LEU A 29 -0.18 -0.12 -4.60
CA LEU A 29 0.43 0.67 -5.66
C LEU A 29 1.62 1.47 -5.13
N MET A 30 1.45 2.21 -4.03
CA MET A 30 2.53 3.01 -3.42
C MET A 30 3.72 2.16 -2.99
N GLY A 31 3.50 0.94 -2.49
CA GLY A 31 4.59 0.02 -2.14
C GLY A 31 5.46 -0.36 -3.34
N ASN A 32 4.86 -0.46 -4.54
CA ASN A 32 5.60 -0.66 -5.78
C ASN A 32 6.33 0.63 -6.19
N LEU A 33 5.65 1.77 -6.25
CA LEU A 33 6.25 3.05 -6.65
C LEU A 33 7.41 3.46 -5.74
N ASP A 34 7.32 3.19 -4.43
CA ASP A 34 8.40 3.46 -3.48
C ASP A 34 9.64 2.62 -3.79
N ARG A 35 9.47 1.35 -4.13
CA ARG A 35 10.59 0.47 -4.52
C ARG A 35 11.15 0.78 -5.91
N GLU A 36 10.44 1.49 -6.76
CA GLU A 36 10.92 1.95 -8.06
C GLU A 36 11.70 3.28 -7.96
N SER A 37 11.20 4.24 -7.19
CA SER A 37 11.70 5.62 -7.25
C SER A 37 11.84 6.33 -5.89
N GLY A 38 11.50 5.65 -4.77
CA GLY A 38 11.34 6.34 -3.49
C GLY A 38 10.24 7.40 -3.52
N LEU A 39 9.23 7.26 -4.38
CA LEU A 39 8.15 8.23 -4.60
C LEU A 39 8.65 9.60 -5.12
N SER A 40 9.84 9.64 -5.73
CA SER A 40 10.40 10.84 -6.34
C SER A 40 9.97 10.97 -7.80
N PRO A 41 9.34 12.08 -8.21
CA PRO A 41 8.92 12.28 -9.59
C PRO A 41 10.08 12.65 -10.53
N ILE A 42 11.21 13.04 -10.00
CA ILE A 42 12.39 13.39 -10.81
C ILE A 42 13.43 12.26 -10.86
N ASN A 43 13.17 11.11 -10.22
CA ASN A 43 14.14 10.03 -10.10
C ASN A 43 14.55 9.50 -11.48
N LEU A 44 15.82 9.71 -11.84
CA LEU A 44 16.51 9.02 -12.94
C LEU A 44 17.05 7.70 -12.41
N GLN A 45 16.88 6.61 -13.12
CA GLN A 45 17.39 5.31 -12.73
C GLN A 45 18.88 5.41 -12.36
N ASN A 46 19.24 5.10 -11.11
CA ASN A 46 20.58 5.32 -10.52
C ASN A 46 21.74 4.76 -11.37
N THR A 47 21.52 3.61 -12.04
CA THR A 47 22.53 3.02 -12.90
C THR A 47 22.80 3.84 -14.16
N TYR A 48 21.87 4.68 -14.57
CA TYR A 48 21.98 5.55 -15.74
C TYR A 48 22.51 6.94 -15.44
N GLU A 49 22.52 7.41 -14.18
CA GLU A 49 23.10 8.70 -13.82
C GLU A 49 24.55 8.85 -14.32
N LYS A 50 25.39 7.85 -14.03
CA LYS A 50 26.78 7.83 -14.50
C LYS A 50 26.92 7.63 -16.00
N ILE A 51 26.04 6.84 -16.61
CA ILE A 51 26.08 6.52 -18.04
C ILE A 51 25.73 7.76 -18.86
N LEU A 52 24.72 8.51 -18.42
CA LEU A 52 24.22 9.68 -19.14
C LEU A 52 24.90 10.98 -18.68
N GLY A 53 25.59 10.96 -17.51
CA GLY A 53 26.26 12.14 -16.95
C GLY A 53 25.31 13.16 -16.31
N PHE A 54 24.16 12.72 -15.83
CA PHE A 54 23.13 13.55 -15.19
C PHE A 54 22.89 13.15 -13.75
N THR A 55 22.41 14.11 -12.95
CA THR A 55 21.66 13.87 -11.71
C THR A 55 20.16 13.94 -12.02
N ASP A 56 19.32 13.56 -11.06
CA ASP A 56 17.86 13.69 -11.17
C ASP A 56 17.41 15.09 -11.63
N ASP A 57 17.93 16.13 -10.97
CA ASP A 57 17.59 17.53 -11.27
C ASP A 57 18.09 17.99 -12.64
N THR A 58 19.35 17.69 -12.96
CA THR A 58 19.94 18.12 -14.23
C THR A 58 19.35 17.40 -15.42
N TYR A 59 19.00 16.12 -15.26
CA TYR A 59 18.29 15.34 -16.27
C TYR A 59 16.92 15.94 -16.58
N THR A 60 16.11 16.13 -15.53
CA THR A 60 14.77 16.73 -15.65
C THR A 60 14.83 18.09 -16.34
N THR A 61 15.73 18.99 -15.87
CA THR A 61 15.90 20.32 -16.44
C THR A 61 16.31 20.27 -17.90
N SER A 62 17.26 19.40 -18.26
CA SER A 62 17.76 19.30 -19.64
C SER A 62 16.70 18.77 -20.61
N VAL A 63 15.83 17.84 -20.15
CA VAL A 63 14.71 17.37 -20.96
C VAL A 63 13.65 18.45 -21.14
N ASP A 64 13.29 19.15 -20.07
CA ASP A 64 12.26 20.21 -20.09
C ASP A 64 12.67 21.38 -20.99
N ASN A 65 13.95 21.76 -20.96
CA ASN A 65 14.50 22.83 -21.80
C ASN A 65 14.76 22.41 -23.26
N GLY A 66 14.70 21.11 -23.57
CA GLY A 66 15.03 20.57 -24.89
C GLY A 66 16.54 20.42 -25.15
N ASP A 67 17.39 20.60 -24.15
CA ASP A 67 18.84 20.42 -24.26
C ASP A 67 19.20 18.92 -24.39
N TYR A 68 18.40 18.03 -23.80
CA TYR A 68 18.53 16.59 -23.93
C TYR A 68 17.36 15.99 -24.71
N GLN A 69 17.63 15.58 -25.95
CA GLN A 69 16.59 15.11 -26.88
C GLN A 69 16.41 13.59 -26.90
N ASN A 70 17.28 12.82 -26.23
CA ASN A 70 17.22 11.37 -26.27
C ASN A 70 16.36 10.73 -25.16
N PHE A 71 15.57 11.53 -24.44
CA PHE A 71 14.71 11.09 -23.32
C PHE A 71 13.91 9.83 -23.65
N VAL A 72 13.30 9.79 -24.83
CA VAL A 72 12.43 8.68 -25.26
C VAL A 72 13.20 7.38 -25.51
N HIS A 73 14.45 7.46 -25.97
CA HIS A 73 15.21 6.31 -26.45
C HIS A 73 16.46 5.95 -25.62
N ASP A 74 16.71 6.63 -24.52
CA ASP A 74 17.90 6.43 -23.67
C ASP A 74 17.86 5.16 -22.81
N LYS A 75 16.70 4.49 -22.75
CA LYS A 75 16.47 3.26 -21.99
C LYS A 75 16.55 3.42 -20.46
N ALA A 76 16.71 4.63 -19.95
CA ALA A 76 16.72 4.91 -18.51
C ALA A 76 15.29 4.95 -17.97
N GLY A 77 15.06 4.37 -16.80
CA GLY A 77 13.84 4.55 -16.05
C GLY A 77 13.75 5.97 -15.50
N TYR A 78 12.54 6.56 -15.49
CA TYR A 78 12.32 7.92 -15.00
C TYR A 78 11.00 8.07 -14.26
N GLY A 79 11.02 8.91 -13.23
CA GLY A 79 9.84 9.35 -12.47
C GLY A 79 9.29 8.29 -11.51
N ILE A 80 8.09 8.56 -10.96
CA ILE A 80 7.53 7.75 -9.86
C ILE A 80 7.33 6.27 -10.20
N ALA A 81 7.05 5.93 -11.47
CA ALA A 81 6.83 4.56 -11.94
C ALA A 81 7.97 4.04 -12.82
N GLN A 82 9.14 4.70 -12.80
CA GLN A 82 10.33 4.33 -13.57
C GLN A 82 9.99 3.96 -15.03
N TRP A 83 9.27 4.84 -15.72
CA TRP A 83 8.94 4.66 -17.13
C TRP A 83 10.20 4.48 -17.96
N THR A 84 10.39 3.30 -18.53
CA THR A 84 11.61 2.91 -19.26
C THR A 84 11.34 2.66 -20.74
N TYR A 85 10.21 2.01 -21.04
CA TYR A 85 9.90 1.63 -22.41
C TYR A 85 9.62 2.87 -23.28
N TRP A 86 10.23 2.94 -24.46
CA TRP A 86 10.22 4.13 -25.31
C TRP A 86 8.83 4.73 -25.55
N SER A 87 7.82 3.90 -25.84
CA SER A 87 6.48 4.43 -26.11
C SER A 87 5.81 4.97 -24.84
N ARG A 88 6.11 4.43 -23.66
CA ARG A 88 5.61 4.98 -22.39
C ARG A 88 6.29 6.31 -22.08
N LYS A 89 7.61 6.42 -22.30
CA LYS A 89 8.35 7.69 -22.14
C LYS A 89 7.87 8.75 -23.12
N GLN A 90 7.63 8.38 -24.39
CA GLN A 90 7.07 9.29 -25.39
C GLN A 90 5.69 9.82 -24.96
N ASN A 91 4.82 8.95 -24.47
CA ASN A 91 3.49 9.34 -24.00
C ASN A 91 3.57 10.23 -22.75
N LEU A 92 4.47 9.94 -21.81
CA LEU A 92 4.72 10.79 -20.63
C LEU A 92 5.18 12.19 -21.06
N GLN A 93 6.17 12.28 -21.93
CA GLN A 93 6.69 13.56 -22.44
C GLN A 93 5.60 14.36 -23.16
N LYS A 94 4.86 13.69 -24.04
CA LYS A 94 3.74 14.33 -24.75
C LYS A 94 2.68 14.84 -23.78
N TYR A 95 2.31 14.03 -22.77
CA TYR A 95 1.34 14.42 -21.76
C TYR A 95 1.81 15.64 -20.94
N ALA A 96 3.10 15.68 -20.56
CA ALA A 96 3.69 16.83 -19.88
C ALA A 96 3.62 18.09 -20.77
N GLN A 97 3.97 17.99 -22.04
CA GLN A 97 3.89 19.09 -23.01
C GLN A 97 2.45 19.60 -23.19
N GLU A 98 1.47 18.69 -23.30
CA GLU A 98 0.04 19.06 -23.42
C GLU A 98 -0.47 19.78 -22.17
N LYS A 99 0.09 19.48 -20.99
CA LYS A 99 -0.23 20.15 -19.74
C LYS A 99 0.55 21.43 -19.49
N GLY A 100 1.57 21.72 -20.29
CA GLY A 100 2.52 22.81 -20.03
C GLY A 100 3.28 22.62 -18.70
N ALA A 101 3.57 21.36 -18.34
CA ALA A 101 4.20 20.97 -17.10
C ALA A 101 5.58 20.35 -17.34
N SER A 102 6.46 20.37 -16.33
CA SER A 102 7.70 19.61 -16.31
C SER A 102 7.42 18.12 -16.39
N ILE A 103 8.32 17.34 -17.03
CA ILE A 103 8.29 15.88 -16.95
C ILE A 103 8.42 15.38 -15.50
N GLY A 104 9.04 16.16 -14.62
CA GLY A 104 9.22 15.88 -13.19
C GLY A 104 8.09 16.40 -12.29
N ASP A 105 6.99 16.92 -12.85
CA ASP A 105 5.87 17.37 -12.03
C ASP A 105 5.07 16.19 -11.48
N LEU A 106 4.91 16.15 -10.15
CA LEU A 106 4.26 15.02 -9.48
C LEU A 106 2.77 14.91 -9.85
N GLU A 107 2.04 16.01 -9.94
CA GLU A 107 0.60 15.99 -10.27
C GLU A 107 0.40 15.47 -11.70
N MET A 108 1.20 15.95 -12.63
CA MET A 108 1.19 15.51 -14.02
C MET A 108 1.49 14.00 -14.11
N GLN A 109 2.53 13.51 -13.44
CA GLN A 109 2.88 12.08 -13.47
C GLN A 109 1.80 11.20 -12.85
N LEU A 110 1.15 11.64 -11.78
CA LEU A 110 0.03 10.93 -11.17
C LEU A 110 -1.20 10.89 -12.09
N GLU A 111 -1.50 11.98 -12.78
CA GLU A 111 -2.57 12.02 -13.78
C GLU A 111 -2.26 11.08 -14.95
N PHE A 112 -1.03 11.09 -15.44
CA PHE A 112 -0.59 10.18 -16.49
C PHE A 112 -0.66 8.71 -16.06
N LEU A 113 -0.24 8.38 -14.84
CA LEU A 113 -0.36 7.04 -14.25
C LEU A 113 -1.82 6.56 -14.26
N ILE A 114 -2.75 7.39 -13.81
CA ILE A 114 -4.19 7.06 -13.85
C ILE A 114 -4.70 6.89 -15.28
N GLN A 115 -4.21 7.68 -16.22
CA GLN A 115 -4.55 7.53 -17.64
C GLN A 115 -4.07 6.18 -18.20
N GLU A 116 -2.81 5.77 -17.92
CA GLU A 116 -2.31 4.45 -18.30
C GLU A 116 -3.13 3.31 -17.67
N LEU A 117 -3.40 3.40 -16.37
CA LEU A 117 -4.22 2.42 -15.65
C LEU A 117 -5.63 2.30 -16.23
N SER A 118 -6.22 3.43 -16.63
CA SER A 118 -7.58 3.49 -17.18
C SER A 118 -7.69 3.02 -18.62
N SER A 119 -6.60 3.06 -19.38
CA SER A 119 -6.56 2.65 -20.79
C SER A 119 -5.98 1.25 -20.98
N SER A 120 -4.68 1.11 -20.77
CA SER A 120 -3.92 -0.09 -21.08
C SER A 120 -3.91 -1.14 -19.97
N TYR A 121 -4.18 -0.74 -18.72
CA TYR A 121 -4.08 -1.61 -17.54
C TYR A 121 -5.37 -1.66 -16.72
N LYS A 122 -6.52 -1.70 -17.41
CA LYS A 122 -7.87 -1.69 -16.77
C LYS A 122 -8.06 -2.80 -15.74
N SER A 123 -7.49 -3.98 -15.96
CA SER A 123 -7.56 -5.09 -15.00
C SER A 123 -6.84 -4.77 -13.70
N VAL A 124 -5.67 -4.13 -13.78
CA VAL A 124 -4.93 -3.66 -12.60
C VAL A 124 -5.72 -2.59 -11.87
N LEU A 125 -6.23 -1.58 -12.60
CA LEU A 125 -7.06 -0.53 -11.99
C LEU A 125 -8.28 -1.10 -11.27
N ASN A 126 -8.93 -2.12 -11.83
CA ASN A 126 -10.07 -2.78 -11.17
C ASN A 126 -9.63 -3.43 -9.85
N VAL A 127 -8.50 -4.15 -9.83
CA VAL A 127 -7.95 -4.70 -8.57
C VAL A 127 -7.65 -3.58 -7.57
N LEU A 128 -7.03 -2.47 -7.99
CA LEU A 128 -6.75 -1.34 -7.12
C LEU A 128 -8.00 -0.67 -6.52
N LYS A 129 -9.15 -0.81 -7.18
CA LYS A 129 -10.44 -0.31 -6.67
C LYS A 129 -11.15 -1.31 -5.74
N THR A 130 -10.87 -2.61 -5.88
CA THR A 130 -11.66 -3.67 -5.23
C THR A 130 -10.84 -4.60 -4.32
N ALA A 131 -9.52 -4.40 -4.22
CA ALA A 131 -8.64 -5.24 -3.43
C ALA A 131 -9.07 -5.35 -1.97
N THR A 132 -8.93 -6.53 -1.40
CA THR A 132 -9.24 -6.84 0.00
C THR A 132 -7.99 -6.98 0.87
N SER A 133 -6.80 -6.86 0.25
CA SER A 133 -5.52 -6.83 0.96
C SER A 133 -4.47 -6.04 0.17
N VAL A 134 -3.47 -5.51 0.89
CA VAL A 134 -2.31 -4.83 0.30
C VAL A 134 -1.53 -5.77 -0.63
N SER A 135 -1.36 -7.04 -0.21
CA SER A 135 -0.63 -8.03 -1.01
C SER A 135 -1.30 -8.32 -2.35
N GLN A 136 -2.65 -8.43 -2.37
CA GLN A 136 -3.40 -8.62 -3.62
C GLN A 136 -3.18 -7.44 -4.58
N ALA A 137 -3.28 -6.21 -4.08
CA ALA A 137 -3.08 -5.00 -4.88
C ALA A 137 -1.62 -4.88 -5.36
N SER A 138 -0.65 -5.08 -4.46
CA SER A 138 0.76 -5.02 -4.77
C SER A 138 1.17 -6.03 -5.85
N ASN A 139 0.71 -7.28 -5.74
CA ASN A 139 1.01 -8.31 -6.74
C ASN A 139 0.37 -8.00 -8.10
N ALA A 140 -0.83 -7.42 -8.12
CA ALA A 140 -1.46 -6.99 -9.37
C ALA A 140 -0.61 -5.92 -10.09
N VAL A 141 -0.05 -4.96 -9.35
CA VAL A 141 0.84 -3.93 -9.90
C VAL A 141 2.15 -4.55 -10.38
N LEU A 142 2.84 -5.30 -9.53
CA LEU A 142 4.13 -5.92 -9.85
C LEU A 142 4.06 -6.78 -11.11
N LEU A 143 3.09 -7.69 -11.15
CA LEU A 143 3.01 -8.73 -12.19
C LEU A 143 2.41 -8.23 -13.51
N ASN A 144 1.59 -7.18 -13.50
CA ASN A 144 0.84 -6.79 -14.68
C ASN A 144 1.10 -5.35 -15.15
N PHE A 145 1.66 -4.49 -14.29
CA PHE A 145 1.97 -3.10 -14.64
C PHE A 145 3.48 -2.85 -14.72
N GLU A 146 4.23 -3.09 -13.63
CA GLU A 146 5.68 -2.85 -13.56
C GLU A 146 6.48 -3.90 -14.35
N LYS A 147 6.18 -5.16 -14.14
CA LYS A 147 6.82 -6.31 -14.80
C LYS A 147 8.36 -6.30 -14.75
N PRO A 148 8.96 -6.13 -13.56
CA PRO A 148 10.41 -6.20 -13.46
C PRO A 148 10.93 -7.58 -13.84
N ALA A 149 12.23 -7.69 -14.14
CA ALA A 149 12.86 -8.96 -14.50
C ALA A 149 12.72 -10.03 -13.40
N ASN A 150 12.80 -9.64 -12.14
CA ASN A 150 12.55 -10.53 -11.00
C ASN A 150 11.15 -10.31 -10.44
N GLN A 151 10.29 -11.31 -10.57
CA GLN A 151 8.92 -11.32 -10.06
C GLN A 151 8.70 -12.43 -9.01
N GLY A 152 9.78 -12.96 -8.43
CA GLY A 152 9.74 -14.03 -7.44
C GLY A 152 9.03 -13.64 -6.15
N SER A 153 8.71 -14.65 -5.33
CA SER A 153 7.94 -14.49 -4.09
C SER A 153 8.59 -13.52 -3.09
N SER A 154 9.92 -13.45 -3.06
CA SER A 154 10.65 -12.50 -2.19
C SER A 154 10.39 -11.04 -2.58
N VAL A 155 10.40 -10.74 -3.89
CA VAL A 155 10.10 -9.38 -4.41
C VAL A 155 8.64 -9.02 -4.17
N GLN A 156 7.72 -9.96 -4.43
CA GLN A 156 6.30 -9.77 -4.14
C GLN A 156 6.06 -9.42 -2.66
N LYS A 157 6.70 -10.19 -1.75
CA LYS A 157 6.61 -9.96 -0.31
C LYS A 157 7.17 -8.60 0.08
N GLU A 158 8.37 -8.26 -0.39
CA GLU A 158 9.03 -7.00 -0.08
C GLU A 158 8.18 -5.78 -0.48
N ARG A 159 7.60 -5.80 -1.69
CA ARG A 159 6.74 -4.70 -2.17
C ARG A 159 5.42 -4.62 -1.40
N ALA A 160 4.83 -5.76 -1.06
CA ALA A 160 3.63 -5.80 -0.24
C ALA A 160 3.90 -5.30 1.19
N GLU A 161 5.03 -5.66 1.80
CA GLU A 161 5.43 -5.14 3.13
C GLU A 161 5.70 -3.64 3.11
N CYS A 162 6.30 -3.13 2.02
CA CYS A 162 6.44 -1.70 1.82
C CYS A 162 5.07 -1.02 1.74
N GLY A 163 4.16 -1.55 0.94
CA GLY A 163 2.78 -1.07 0.86
C GLY A 163 2.03 -1.12 2.18
N GLN A 164 2.25 -2.17 3.00
CA GLN A 164 1.61 -2.29 4.31
C GLN A 164 1.95 -1.12 5.24
N LYS A 165 3.17 -0.59 5.18
CA LYS A 165 3.57 0.60 5.96
C LYS A 165 2.72 1.83 5.59
N PHE A 166 2.42 2.04 4.32
CA PHE A 166 1.54 3.13 3.87
C PHE A 166 0.11 2.91 4.34
N TYR A 167 -0.39 1.67 4.24
CA TYR A 167 -1.71 1.33 4.75
C TYR A 167 -1.83 1.63 6.25
N ASP A 168 -0.86 1.18 7.04
CA ASP A 168 -0.84 1.38 8.49
C ASP A 168 -0.75 2.87 8.85
N LYS A 169 -0.01 3.65 8.08
CA LYS A 169 0.16 5.09 8.30
C LYS A 169 -1.09 5.91 7.96
N TYR A 170 -1.74 5.62 6.84
CA TYR A 170 -2.77 6.49 6.28
C TYR A 170 -4.19 5.94 6.40
N ALA A 171 -4.39 4.64 6.34
CA ALA A 171 -5.72 4.03 6.40
C ALA A 171 -6.16 3.75 7.84
N SER A 172 -5.25 3.38 8.72
CA SER A 172 -5.57 3.06 10.12
C SER A 172 -5.96 4.27 10.98
N GLY A 173 -5.75 5.51 10.49
CA GLY A 173 -6.01 6.76 11.23
C GLY A 173 -7.29 7.52 10.85
N LYS A 174 -7.97 7.20 9.74
CA LYS A 174 -9.16 7.95 9.27
C LYS A 174 -10.31 7.01 8.93
N GLY A 175 -10.99 6.50 9.94
CA GLY A 175 -12.36 5.99 9.79
C GLY A 175 -12.53 4.55 9.26
N GLY A 176 -11.47 3.77 9.17
CA GLY A 176 -11.56 2.32 8.95
C GLY A 176 -10.74 1.61 10.01
N THR A 177 -11.39 0.89 10.92
CA THR A 177 -10.69 0.13 11.96
C THR A 177 -9.92 -1.02 11.31
N SER A 178 -8.67 -0.77 10.91
CA SER A 178 -7.74 -1.86 10.58
C SER A 178 -7.37 -2.57 11.87
N ILE A 179 -7.79 -3.82 12.00
CA ILE A 179 -7.51 -4.65 13.18
C ILE A 179 -6.15 -5.36 13.06
N MET A 180 -5.41 -5.14 11.98
CA MET A 180 -4.04 -5.65 11.85
C MET A 180 -3.03 -4.60 12.29
N GLY A 181 -2.46 -4.79 13.47
CA GLY A 181 -1.29 -4.05 13.95
C GLY A 181 -1.54 -2.95 14.98
N LYS A 182 -2.74 -2.82 15.56
CA LYS A 182 -2.92 -1.96 16.70
C LYS A 182 -2.49 -2.70 17.97
N THR A 183 -1.35 -2.29 18.53
CA THR A 183 -1.06 -2.54 19.95
C THR A 183 -2.22 -1.96 20.73
N ILE A 184 -3.10 -2.81 21.23
CA ILE A 184 -4.19 -2.40 22.11
C ILE A 184 -3.55 -2.11 23.47
N THR A 185 -2.98 -0.94 23.62
CA THR A 185 -2.66 -0.42 24.95
C THR A 185 -3.97 0.02 25.56
N THR A 186 -4.51 -0.81 26.44
CA THR A 186 -5.56 -0.46 27.44
C THR A 186 -6.66 0.47 26.93
N GLY A 187 -7.43 0.08 25.95
CA GLY A 187 -8.61 0.79 25.46
C GLY A 187 -9.69 -0.19 25.03
N TRP A 188 -10.93 0.14 25.33
CA TRP A 188 -12.10 -0.64 24.94
C TRP A 188 -12.27 -0.58 23.41
N LEU A 189 -12.21 -1.70 22.70
CA LEU A 189 -12.59 -1.79 21.31
C LEU A 189 -14.11 -1.97 21.23
N SER A 190 -14.77 -0.93 20.77
CA SER A 190 -16.11 -1.05 20.20
C SER A 190 -15.94 -1.10 18.68
N ALA A 191 -15.89 -2.28 18.11
CA ALA A 191 -15.71 -2.45 16.67
C ALA A 191 -16.87 -3.25 16.08
N VAL A 192 -17.26 -2.90 14.86
CA VAL A 192 -18.14 -3.71 14.03
C VAL A 192 -17.33 -4.20 12.86
N ILE A 193 -17.11 -5.50 12.75
CA ILE A 193 -16.43 -6.13 11.62
C ILE A 193 -17.46 -6.85 10.78
N ASN A 194 -17.64 -6.45 9.54
CA ASN A 194 -18.61 -7.06 8.63
C ASN A 194 -20.03 -7.18 9.24
N GLY A 195 -20.46 -6.17 10.00
CA GLY A 195 -21.77 -6.17 10.67
C GLY A 195 -21.81 -6.89 12.03
N ILE A 196 -20.73 -7.55 12.43
CA ILE A 196 -20.66 -8.25 13.72
C ILE A 196 -20.14 -7.29 14.79
N LYS A 197 -20.94 -7.10 15.86
CA LYS A 197 -20.53 -6.29 17.02
C LYS A 197 -19.53 -7.05 17.88
N ILE A 198 -18.33 -6.48 18.05
CA ILE A 198 -17.33 -7.02 18.98
C ILE A 198 -17.53 -6.39 20.34
N LYS A 199 -17.75 -7.22 21.35
CA LYS A 199 -17.79 -6.80 22.75
C LYS A 199 -16.38 -6.76 23.30
N SER A 200 -15.94 -5.60 23.76
CA SER A 200 -14.60 -5.35 24.29
C SER A 200 -14.55 -5.31 25.82
N ASP A 201 -15.65 -5.64 26.49
CA ASP A 201 -15.76 -5.68 27.95
C ASP A 201 -15.23 -6.99 28.57
N LEU A 202 -14.82 -7.93 27.74
CA LEU A 202 -14.30 -9.24 28.16
C LEU A 202 -12.80 -9.33 27.86
N ARG A 203 -12.01 -9.68 28.88
CA ARG A 203 -10.55 -9.81 28.77
C ARG A 203 -10.08 -11.18 29.24
N CYS A 204 -9.06 -11.69 28.60
CA CYS A 204 -8.27 -12.78 29.15
C CYS A 204 -7.41 -12.25 30.31
N ASN A 205 -7.30 -13.03 31.39
CA ASN A 205 -6.40 -12.70 32.50
C ASN A 205 -4.94 -12.77 32.02
N LEU A 206 -4.10 -11.83 32.50
CA LEU A 206 -2.68 -11.74 32.13
C LEU A 206 -1.88 -13.01 32.47
N ASP A 207 -2.31 -13.78 33.47
CA ASP A 207 -1.69 -15.04 33.86
C ASP A 207 -1.90 -16.16 32.83
N ASN A 208 -2.83 -15.98 31.89
CA ASN A 208 -3.25 -17.00 30.94
C ASN A 208 -2.63 -16.83 29.54
N TYR A 209 -1.75 -15.86 29.35
CA TYR A 209 -1.04 -15.69 28.07
C TYR A 209 0.37 -15.15 28.26
N SER A 210 1.25 -15.48 27.34
CA SER A 210 2.54 -14.84 27.20
C SER A 210 2.48 -13.72 26.16
N SER A 211 3.14 -12.59 26.42
CA SER A 211 3.21 -11.51 25.44
C SER A 211 3.96 -11.98 24.19
N ARG A 212 3.37 -11.77 23.02
CA ARG A 212 4.01 -11.98 21.73
C ARG A 212 4.04 -10.67 20.96
N SER A 213 5.08 -10.50 20.14
CA SER A 213 5.08 -9.45 19.15
C SER A 213 3.93 -9.70 18.15
N SER A 214 3.23 -8.65 17.73
CA SER A 214 2.20 -8.75 16.69
C SER A 214 2.72 -9.31 15.35
N ARG A 215 4.04 -9.34 15.17
CA ARG A 215 4.72 -9.94 14.00
C ARG A 215 4.71 -11.47 14.03
N ASP A 216 4.49 -12.07 15.19
CA ASP A 216 4.55 -13.52 15.37
C ASP A 216 3.19 -14.19 15.18
N ALA A 217 2.12 -13.40 15.03
CA ALA A 217 0.77 -13.91 14.79
C ALA A 217 0.55 -14.10 13.30
N SER A 218 0.66 -15.33 12.82
CA SER A 218 0.46 -15.69 11.42
C SER A 218 -0.99 -16.02 11.06
N TYR A 219 -1.83 -16.32 12.05
CA TYR A 219 -3.23 -16.71 11.88
C TYR A 219 -4.01 -16.54 13.19
N VAL A 220 -5.32 -16.42 13.06
CA VAL A 220 -6.27 -16.50 14.18
C VAL A 220 -6.96 -17.86 14.08
N THR A 221 -6.86 -18.65 15.13
CA THR A 221 -7.59 -19.91 15.23
C THR A 221 -8.92 -19.66 15.92
N MET A 222 -10.02 -19.96 15.27
CA MET A 222 -11.33 -20.01 15.88
C MET A 222 -11.52 -21.40 16.49
N HIS A 223 -11.84 -21.43 17.78
CA HIS A 223 -12.13 -22.66 18.49
C HIS A 223 -13.64 -22.82 18.62
N TYR A 224 -14.15 -23.96 18.18
CA TYR A 224 -15.48 -24.41 18.54
C TYR A 224 -15.38 -25.14 19.87
N THR A 225 -16.11 -24.67 20.89
CA THR A 225 -16.01 -25.22 22.24
C THR A 225 -16.76 -26.55 22.42
N GLY A 226 -17.58 -26.93 21.46
CA GLY A 226 -18.30 -28.21 21.48
C GLY A 226 -19.40 -28.34 22.56
N ASN A 227 -19.70 -27.28 23.29
CA ASN A 227 -20.66 -27.27 24.37
C ASN A 227 -21.98 -26.63 23.92
N ASN A 228 -23.06 -27.39 23.96
CA ASN A 228 -24.39 -26.93 23.55
C ASN A 228 -25.01 -25.84 24.46
N LYS A 229 -24.33 -25.39 25.50
CA LYS A 229 -24.84 -24.43 26.48
C LYS A 229 -23.89 -23.30 26.84
N ASP A 230 -22.67 -23.29 26.33
CA ASP A 230 -21.70 -22.24 26.63
C ASP A 230 -21.88 -21.07 25.68
N THR A 231 -22.02 -19.87 26.24
CA THR A 231 -22.02 -18.63 25.48
C THR A 231 -20.62 -18.09 25.34
N ALA A 232 -20.38 -17.22 24.33
CA ALA A 232 -19.12 -16.50 24.17
C ALA A 232 -18.73 -15.76 25.47
N ARG A 233 -19.71 -15.24 26.20
CA ARG A 233 -19.49 -14.59 27.51
C ARG A 233 -19.02 -15.57 28.57
N ALA A 234 -19.61 -16.77 28.68
CA ALA A 234 -19.20 -17.80 29.64
C ALA A 234 -17.74 -18.23 29.39
N ASN A 235 -17.39 -18.48 28.13
CA ASN A 235 -16.02 -18.83 27.74
C ASN A 235 -15.03 -17.70 28.01
N ALA A 236 -15.38 -16.46 27.68
CA ALA A 236 -14.54 -15.31 27.95
C ALA A 236 -14.33 -15.09 29.46
N ASN A 237 -15.36 -15.28 30.27
CA ASN A 237 -15.25 -15.24 31.73
C ASN A 237 -14.35 -16.34 32.29
N TYR A 238 -14.46 -17.57 31.72
CA TYR A 238 -13.59 -18.68 32.12
C TYR A 238 -12.12 -18.36 31.85
N PHE A 239 -11.79 -17.91 30.64
CA PHE A 239 -10.41 -17.54 30.27
C PHE A 239 -9.97 -16.21 30.87
N GLY A 240 -10.88 -15.37 31.32
CA GLY A 240 -10.63 -14.15 32.12
C GLY A 240 -10.22 -14.44 33.58
N GLY A 241 -10.43 -15.67 34.10
CA GLY A 241 -9.98 -16.10 35.41
C GLY A 241 -8.50 -16.47 35.44
N ALA A 242 -7.83 -16.26 36.58
CA ALA A 242 -6.42 -16.60 36.79
C ALA A 242 -6.15 -18.12 36.75
N GLY A 243 -4.94 -18.55 36.37
CA GLY A 243 -4.45 -19.91 36.54
C GLY A 243 -5.02 -20.93 35.56
N ARG A 244 -5.53 -20.52 34.38
CA ARG A 244 -6.14 -21.44 33.40
C ARG A 244 -5.16 -22.07 32.44
N ASN A 245 -3.92 -21.56 32.32
CA ASN A 245 -2.89 -22.01 31.39
C ASN A 245 -3.34 -22.08 29.91
N ALA A 246 -4.40 -21.37 29.56
CA ALA A 246 -4.96 -21.30 28.22
C ALA A 246 -5.57 -19.92 27.96
N SER A 247 -5.58 -19.49 26.71
CA SER A 247 -6.22 -18.25 26.29
C SER A 247 -6.88 -18.40 24.92
N ALA A 248 -7.88 -17.56 24.66
CA ALA A 248 -8.45 -17.38 23.35
C ALA A 248 -8.61 -15.88 23.06
N HIS A 249 -8.47 -15.53 21.79
CA HIS A 249 -8.48 -14.12 21.38
C HIS A 249 -9.88 -13.63 21.02
N LEU A 250 -10.76 -14.52 20.63
CA LEU A 250 -12.12 -14.21 20.21
C LEU A 250 -13.06 -15.37 20.51
N PHE A 251 -14.23 -15.04 21.05
CA PHE A 251 -15.36 -15.95 21.21
C PHE A 251 -16.54 -15.41 20.38
N VAL A 252 -17.22 -16.31 19.69
CA VAL A 252 -18.36 -15.99 18.83
C VAL A 252 -19.53 -16.89 19.24
N ASP A 253 -20.69 -16.28 19.44
CA ASP A 253 -21.98 -16.99 19.59
C ASP A 253 -22.73 -16.98 18.25
N ASP A 254 -23.60 -17.96 18.05
CA ASP A 254 -24.55 -18.04 16.94
C ASP A 254 -25.59 -16.92 16.97
#